data_93d4174ebd92f826a7e0f16a8f2f6cf9
#
_entry.id   93d4174ebd92f826a7e0f16a8f2f6cf9
#
_cell.length_a   1.000
_cell.length_b   1.000
_cell.length_c   1.000
_cell.angle_alpha   90.00
_cell.angle_beta   90.00
_cell.angle_gamma   90.00
#
_symmetry.space_group_name_H-M   'P 1'
#
loop_
_entity.id
_entity.type
_entity.pdbx_description
1 polymer ?
#
loop_
_entity_poly.entity_id
_entity_poly.type
_entity_poly.pdbx_seq_one_letter_code
_entity_poly.pdbx_strand_id
1 'polypeptide(L)'
;WLYHPQLDEVAQLADAHPALTIILNHVGSPILGGPYRGKSEEVFKDWKAAIIQISRRQNVFVKLGALPIRMPSFGGDRSVPPGSEEVAAAWRPWMETCIEAFGPTRSMYESNFPVQKRWCSYQVCWNAFKRISASASASEKADLFAGAAARAYRLENVL
;
A
#
# COMPACT_ATOMS: atom_id res chain seq x y z
N TRP A 1 -5.44 -3.57 -11.06
CA TRP A 1 -4.64 -4.46 -10.20
C TRP A 1 -3.61 -5.23 -11.04
N LEU A 2 -2.37 -5.31 -10.55
CA LEU A 2 -1.22 -5.92 -11.21
C LEU A 2 -0.21 -6.37 -10.14
N TYR A 3 0.88 -6.99 -10.56
CA TYR A 3 1.99 -7.38 -9.68
C TYR A 3 3.23 -6.52 -9.92
N HIS A 4 4.12 -6.47 -8.93
CA HIS A 4 5.30 -5.59 -8.95
C HIS A 4 6.18 -5.68 -10.22
N PRO A 5 6.32 -6.81 -10.94
CA PRO A 5 7.09 -6.83 -12.19
C PRO A 5 6.46 -6.04 -13.34
N GLN A 6 5.19 -5.65 -13.20
CA GLN A 6 4.42 -4.90 -14.22
C GLN A 6 4.34 -3.40 -13.90
N LEU A 7 5.03 -2.92 -12.87
CA LEU A 7 4.92 -1.53 -12.42
C LEU A 7 5.36 -0.50 -13.48
N ASP A 8 6.31 -0.86 -14.33
CA ASP A 8 6.75 0.01 -15.43
C ASP A 8 5.64 0.25 -16.46
N GLU A 9 4.75 -0.71 -16.66
CA GLU A 9 3.58 -0.56 -17.54
C GLU A 9 2.60 0.50 -17.00
N VAL A 10 2.49 0.63 -15.66
CA VAL A 10 1.67 1.69 -15.04
C VAL A 10 2.23 3.07 -15.35
N ALA A 11 3.55 3.22 -15.29
CA ALA A 11 4.19 4.48 -15.61
C ALA A 11 3.94 4.87 -17.08
N GLN A 12 4.08 3.91 -18.00
CA GLN A 12 3.79 4.12 -19.42
C GLN A 12 2.33 4.47 -19.67
N LEU A 13 1.40 3.78 -19.01
CA LEU A 13 -0.04 4.08 -19.10
C LEU A 13 -0.35 5.49 -18.58
N ALA A 14 0.26 5.88 -17.47
CA ALA A 14 0.06 7.20 -16.88
C ALA A 14 0.58 8.32 -17.79
N ASP A 15 1.72 8.10 -18.44
CA ASP A 15 2.32 9.05 -19.39
C ASP A 15 1.47 9.14 -20.67
N ALA A 16 0.93 8.02 -21.17
CA ALA A 16 0.08 7.99 -22.35
C ALA A 16 -1.32 8.65 -22.13
N HIS A 17 -1.79 8.65 -20.87
CA HIS A 17 -3.12 9.15 -20.52
C HIS A 17 -3.07 10.09 -19.30
N PRO A 18 -2.48 11.29 -19.42
CA PRO A 18 -2.26 12.19 -18.27
C PRO A 18 -3.56 12.71 -17.64
N ALA A 19 -4.66 12.73 -18.36
CA ALA A 19 -5.98 13.10 -17.84
C ALA A 19 -6.71 11.98 -17.07
N LEU A 20 -6.21 10.72 -17.18
CA LEU A 20 -6.80 9.58 -16.52
C LEU A 20 -6.30 9.48 -15.07
N THR A 21 -7.19 9.46 -14.09
CA THR A 21 -6.85 9.12 -12.71
C THR A 21 -6.59 7.61 -12.61
N ILE A 22 -5.38 7.23 -12.25
CA ILE A 22 -4.97 5.84 -12.07
C ILE A 22 -4.82 5.55 -10.58
N ILE A 23 -5.43 4.47 -10.10
CA ILE A 23 -5.33 4.03 -8.71
C ILE A 23 -4.56 2.71 -8.66
N LEU A 24 -3.33 2.77 -8.18
CA LEU A 24 -2.49 1.59 -7.97
C LEU A 24 -2.95 0.83 -6.73
N ASN A 25 -3.53 -0.35 -6.92
CA ASN A 25 -3.99 -1.19 -5.81
C ASN A 25 -2.82 -1.85 -5.07
N HIS A 26 -3.01 -2.05 -3.76
CA HIS A 26 -2.22 -2.97 -2.94
C HIS A 26 -0.71 -2.68 -2.96
N VAL A 27 -0.32 -1.43 -2.83
CA VAL A 27 1.08 -0.97 -2.95
C VAL A 27 1.82 -1.53 -4.18
N GLY A 28 1.10 -1.84 -5.27
CA GLY A 28 1.68 -2.48 -6.46
C GLY A 28 1.96 -3.98 -6.30
N SER A 29 1.29 -4.63 -5.34
CA SER A 29 1.26 -6.10 -5.13
C SER A 29 2.64 -6.78 -5.22
N PRO A 30 3.59 -6.52 -4.30
CA PRO A 30 4.87 -7.21 -4.27
C PRO A 30 4.67 -8.72 -4.08
N ILE A 31 5.29 -9.53 -4.93
CA ILE A 31 5.26 -10.99 -4.85
C ILE A 31 6.46 -11.45 -4.03
N LEU A 32 6.21 -12.11 -2.88
CA LEU A 32 7.24 -12.66 -2.01
C LEU A 32 7.24 -14.20 -1.95
N GLY A 33 6.45 -14.85 -2.81
CA GLY A 33 6.32 -16.30 -2.94
C GLY A 33 6.68 -16.80 -4.33
N GLY A 34 6.50 -18.12 -4.58
CA GLY A 34 6.81 -18.73 -5.87
C GLY A 34 8.27 -18.50 -6.26
N PRO A 35 8.55 -17.93 -7.44
CA PRO A 35 9.91 -17.70 -7.94
C PRO A 35 10.69 -16.64 -7.15
N TYR A 36 9.99 -15.85 -6.30
CA TYR A 36 10.56 -14.79 -5.45
C TYR A 36 10.76 -15.23 -3.99
N ARG A 37 10.52 -16.50 -3.68
CA ARG A 37 10.73 -17.03 -2.33
C ARG A 37 12.20 -16.86 -1.92
N GLY A 38 12.43 -16.27 -0.74
CA GLY A 38 13.78 -16.01 -0.21
C GLY A 38 14.48 -14.79 -0.81
N LYS A 39 13.82 -14.04 -1.70
CA LYS A 39 14.38 -12.84 -2.37
C LYS A 39 13.70 -11.54 -1.91
N SER A 40 13.24 -11.48 -0.68
CA SER A 40 12.46 -10.33 -0.20
C SER A 40 13.20 -8.99 -0.29
N GLU A 41 14.52 -8.98 -0.07
CA GLU A 41 15.33 -7.76 -0.18
C GLU A 41 15.48 -7.30 -1.63
N GLU A 42 15.72 -8.23 -2.57
CA GLU A 42 15.77 -7.95 -4.00
C GLU A 42 14.43 -7.40 -4.49
N VAL A 43 13.34 -8.08 -4.16
CA VAL A 43 11.98 -7.64 -4.49
C VAL A 43 11.68 -6.25 -3.91
N PHE A 44 12.03 -6.01 -2.66
CA PHE A 44 11.82 -4.71 -2.03
C PHE A 44 12.60 -3.60 -2.75
N LYS A 45 13.86 -3.85 -3.10
CA LYS A 45 14.71 -2.89 -3.82
C LYS A 45 14.12 -2.53 -5.19
N ASP A 46 13.77 -3.53 -5.99
CA ASP A 46 13.23 -3.33 -7.34
C ASP A 46 11.85 -2.67 -7.31
N TRP A 47 10.97 -3.15 -6.41
CA TRP A 47 9.66 -2.56 -6.16
C TRP A 47 9.78 -1.10 -5.72
N LYS A 48 10.68 -0.77 -4.79
CA LYS A 48 10.89 0.61 -4.30
C LYS A 48 11.31 1.53 -5.44
N ALA A 49 12.23 1.09 -6.29
CA ALA A 49 12.67 1.86 -7.45
C ALA A 49 11.51 2.16 -8.40
N ALA A 50 10.67 1.15 -8.70
CA ALA A 50 9.50 1.30 -9.56
C ALA A 50 8.44 2.23 -8.93
N ILE A 51 8.15 2.10 -7.62
CA ILE A 51 7.23 2.99 -6.89
C ILE A 51 7.68 4.45 -6.97
N ILE A 52 8.96 4.73 -6.75
CA ILE A 52 9.52 6.08 -6.87
C ILE A 52 9.36 6.61 -8.30
N GLN A 53 9.56 5.78 -9.31
CA GLN A 53 9.36 6.19 -10.70
C GLN A 53 7.89 6.52 -10.99
N ILE A 54 6.97 5.67 -10.58
CA ILE A 54 5.52 5.87 -10.80
C ILE A 54 5.03 7.12 -10.08
N SER A 55 5.49 7.38 -8.86
CA SER A 55 5.04 8.51 -8.03
C SER A 55 5.26 9.89 -8.66
N ARG A 56 6.16 10.00 -9.64
CA ARG A 56 6.41 11.23 -10.40
C ARG A 56 5.21 11.64 -11.27
N ARG A 57 4.28 10.71 -11.55
CA ARG A 57 3.06 10.97 -12.32
C ARG A 57 1.95 11.45 -11.40
N GLN A 58 1.53 12.69 -11.58
CA GLN A 58 0.56 13.36 -10.69
C GLN A 58 -0.85 12.75 -10.78
N ASN A 59 -1.14 12.05 -11.87
CA ASN A 59 -2.42 11.36 -12.10
C ASN A 59 -2.49 9.95 -11.48
N VAL A 60 -1.43 9.52 -10.72
CA VAL A 60 -1.40 8.21 -10.05
C VAL A 60 -1.57 8.38 -8.54
N PHE A 61 -2.50 7.62 -7.98
CA PHE A 61 -2.74 7.43 -6.56
C PHE A 61 -2.35 6.00 -6.16
N VAL A 62 -2.06 5.77 -4.88
CA VAL A 62 -1.71 4.45 -4.36
C VAL A 62 -2.58 4.05 -3.18
N LYS A 63 -3.04 2.79 -3.17
CA LYS A 63 -3.69 2.18 -2.02
C LYS A 63 -2.70 1.45 -1.13
N LEU A 64 -2.74 1.77 0.14
CA LEU A 64 -1.88 1.24 1.19
C LEU A 64 -2.59 0.12 1.93
N GLY A 65 -2.37 -1.12 1.51
CA GLY A 65 -3.00 -2.28 2.12
C GLY A 65 -2.73 -3.58 1.38
N ALA A 66 -3.46 -4.63 1.74
CA ALA A 66 -3.44 -5.95 1.10
C ALA A 66 -2.08 -6.68 1.12
N LEU A 67 -1.16 -6.29 1.99
CA LEU A 67 0.10 -7.02 2.13
C LEU A 67 -0.12 -8.32 2.90
N PRO A 68 0.33 -9.47 2.37
CA PRO A 68 0.18 -10.75 3.04
C PRO A 68 1.14 -10.86 4.23
N ILE A 69 0.60 -11.09 5.44
CA ILE A 69 1.40 -11.18 6.68
C ILE A 69 1.98 -12.58 6.90
N ARG A 70 1.34 -13.61 6.35
CA ARG A 70 1.72 -15.02 6.56
C ARG A 70 2.77 -15.55 5.60
N MET A 71 3.51 -14.72 4.90
CA MET A 71 4.69 -15.23 4.21
C MET A 71 5.82 -15.46 5.24
N PRO A 72 6.74 -16.40 5.00
CA PRO A 72 7.87 -16.63 5.89
C PRO A 72 8.67 -15.37 6.21
N SER A 73 8.71 -14.41 5.26
CA SER A 73 9.28 -13.07 5.42
C SER A 73 8.50 -12.16 6.38
N PHE A 74 7.27 -12.53 6.78
CA PHE A 74 6.42 -11.81 7.73
C PHE A 74 6.07 -12.63 8.97
N GLY A 75 6.82 -13.70 9.27
CA GLY A 75 6.70 -14.42 10.53
C GLY A 75 6.05 -15.80 10.50
N GLY A 76 5.85 -16.40 9.31
CA GLY A 76 5.57 -17.83 9.20
C GLY A 76 4.21 -18.31 9.69
N ASP A 77 4.07 -19.63 9.81
CA ASP A 77 2.86 -20.30 10.29
C ASP A 77 2.59 -19.97 11.75
N ARG A 78 1.44 -19.34 12.02
CA ARG A 78 1.04 -18.95 13.37
C ARG A 78 -0.30 -19.56 13.72
N SER A 79 -0.32 -20.27 14.82
CA SER A 79 -1.54 -20.72 15.47
C SER A 79 -2.35 -19.55 16.07
N VAL A 80 -1.68 -18.42 16.33
CA VAL A 80 -2.31 -17.21 16.88
C VAL A 80 -2.28 -16.09 15.85
N PRO A 81 -3.43 -15.43 15.56
CA PRO A 81 -3.46 -14.27 14.68
C PRO A 81 -2.54 -13.14 15.17
N PRO A 82 -1.88 -12.39 14.25
CA PRO A 82 -0.97 -11.32 14.64
C PRO A 82 -1.70 -10.14 15.29
N GLY A 83 -1.03 -9.48 16.23
CA GLY A 83 -1.48 -8.20 16.78
C GLY A 83 -1.18 -7.02 15.85
N SER A 84 -1.80 -5.86 16.12
CA SER A 84 -1.64 -4.67 15.26
C SER A 84 -0.23 -4.10 15.27
N GLU A 85 0.56 -4.33 16.32
CA GLU A 85 1.97 -3.92 16.36
C GLU A 85 2.82 -4.70 15.37
N GLU A 86 2.62 -6.00 15.35
CA GLU A 86 3.29 -6.92 14.44
C GLU A 86 2.96 -6.63 12.99
N VAL A 87 1.66 -6.44 12.71
CA VAL A 87 1.18 -6.07 11.39
C VAL A 87 1.77 -4.73 10.96
N ALA A 88 1.77 -3.74 11.85
CA ALA A 88 2.36 -2.43 11.58
C ALA A 88 3.86 -2.53 11.30
N ALA A 89 4.61 -3.30 12.09
CA ALA A 89 6.04 -3.49 11.88
C ALA A 89 6.34 -4.12 10.51
N ALA A 90 5.59 -5.15 10.12
CA ALA A 90 5.75 -5.84 8.85
C ALA A 90 5.39 -4.96 7.63
N TRP A 91 4.35 -4.13 7.76
CA TRP A 91 3.85 -3.30 6.66
C TRP A 91 4.56 -1.96 6.52
N ARG A 92 5.11 -1.45 7.60
CA ARG A 92 5.71 -0.12 7.70
C ARG A 92 6.69 0.20 6.56
N PRO A 93 7.71 -0.63 6.24
CA PRO A 93 8.67 -0.29 5.18
C PRO A 93 8.01 -0.05 3.82
N TRP A 94 6.99 -0.84 3.49
CA TRP A 94 6.27 -0.75 2.22
C TRP A 94 5.37 0.49 2.16
N MET A 95 4.61 0.73 3.24
CA MET A 95 3.66 1.83 3.27
C MET A 95 4.35 3.18 3.42
N GLU A 96 5.37 3.29 4.27
CA GLU A 96 6.15 4.52 4.40
C GLU A 96 6.85 4.88 3.10
N THR A 97 7.43 3.90 2.38
CA THR A 97 7.99 4.14 1.04
C THR A 97 6.95 4.74 0.08
N CYS A 98 5.73 4.21 0.07
CA CYS A 98 4.67 4.78 -0.76
C CYS A 98 4.27 6.19 -0.30
N ILE A 99 4.10 6.42 1.00
CA ILE A 99 3.73 7.73 1.55
C ILE A 99 4.81 8.77 1.26
N GLU A 100 6.09 8.42 1.41
CA GLU A 100 7.22 9.28 1.07
C GLU A 100 7.26 9.63 -0.42
N ALA A 101 6.97 8.66 -1.28
CA ALA A 101 7.05 8.83 -2.73
C ALA A 101 5.85 9.62 -3.31
N PHE A 102 4.61 9.25 -2.93
CA PHE A 102 3.39 9.86 -3.48
C PHE A 102 2.88 11.06 -2.68
N GLY A 103 3.31 11.20 -1.44
CA GLY A 103 2.72 12.12 -0.47
C GLY A 103 1.39 11.63 0.10
N PRO A 104 0.96 12.16 1.28
CA PRO A 104 -0.30 11.76 1.92
C PRO A 104 -1.52 12.07 1.06
N THR A 105 -1.46 13.13 0.23
CA THR A 105 -2.57 13.55 -0.63
C THR A 105 -2.91 12.58 -1.76
N ARG A 106 -2.00 11.68 -2.12
CA ARG A 106 -2.18 10.67 -3.17
C ARG A 106 -2.02 9.23 -2.65
N SER A 107 -1.96 9.04 -1.33
CA SER A 107 -1.88 7.75 -0.66
C SER A 107 -3.12 7.53 0.20
N MET A 108 -3.76 6.36 0.08
CA MET A 108 -4.98 6.05 0.83
C MET A 108 -4.92 4.66 1.45
N TYR A 109 -5.29 4.52 2.74
CA TYR A 109 -5.41 3.22 3.37
C TYR A 109 -6.58 2.41 2.81
N GLU A 110 -6.35 1.11 2.64
CA GLU A 110 -7.39 0.16 2.25
C GLU A 110 -7.37 -1.10 3.12
N SER A 111 -8.53 -1.59 3.54
CA SER A 111 -8.60 -2.82 4.33
C SER A 111 -8.41 -4.09 3.51
N ASN A 112 -8.77 -4.07 2.24
CA ASN A 112 -8.88 -5.24 1.37
C ASN A 112 -9.77 -6.35 1.97
N PHE A 113 -10.77 -6.00 2.78
CA PHE A 113 -11.73 -6.97 3.31
C PHE A 113 -12.81 -7.29 2.26
N PRO A 114 -13.23 -8.57 2.20
CA PRO A 114 -12.97 -9.67 3.15
C PRO A 114 -11.68 -10.46 2.91
N VAL A 115 -10.92 -10.21 1.85
CA VAL A 115 -9.73 -11.00 1.48
C VAL A 115 -8.68 -10.98 2.60
N GLN A 116 -8.45 -9.81 3.20
CA GLN A 116 -7.49 -9.61 4.29
C GLN A 116 -7.84 -10.37 5.59
N LYS A 117 -9.10 -10.81 5.75
CA LYS A 117 -9.54 -11.62 6.91
C LYS A 117 -8.71 -12.89 7.11
N ARG A 118 -8.08 -13.40 6.06
CA ARG A 118 -7.17 -14.57 6.14
C ARG A 118 -5.93 -14.29 7.00
N TRP A 119 -5.56 -13.04 7.17
CA TRP A 119 -4.29 -12.62 7.74
C TRP A 119 -4.46 -11.93 9.08
N CYS A 120 -5.45 -11.07 9.23
CA CYS A 120 -5.75 -10.36 10.46
C CYS A 120 -7.23 -9.96 10.51
N SER A 121 -7.70 -9.61 11.72
CA SER A 121 -9.04 -9.03 11.87
C SER A 121 -9.11 -7.61 11.30
N TYR A 122 -10.32 -7.14 10.98
CA TYR A 122 -10.56 -5.78 10.51
C TYR A 122 -10.02 -4.73 11.49
N GLN A 123 -10.28 -4.93 12.78
CA GLN A 123 -9.79 -4.05 13.84
C GLN A 123 -8.26 -4.01 13.89
N VAL A 124 -7.59 -5.16 13.79
CA VAL A 124 -6.12 -5.25 13.77
C VAL A 124 -5.56 -4.51 12.56
N CYS A 125 -6.16 -4.67 11.38
CA CYS A 125 -5.77 -3.98 10.16
C CYS A 125 -5.79 -2.45 10.35
N TRP A 126 -6.91 -1.88 10.79
CA TRP A 126 -7.05 -0.44 10.99
C TRP A 126 -6.18 0.10 12.12
N ASN A 127 -5.99 -0.68 13.20
CA ASN A 127 -5.07 -0.29 14.25
C ASN A 127 -3.60 -0.29 13.77
N ALA A 128 -3.23 -1.19 12.86
CA ALA A 128 -1.90 -1.17 12.24
C ALA A 128 -1.69 0.12 11.42
N PHE A 129 -2.66 0.56 10.62
CA PHE A 129 -2.59 1.82 9.90
C PHE A 129 -2.44 3.03 10.83
N LYS A 130 -3.21 3.07 11.92
CA LYS A 130 -3.07 4.12 12.94
C LYS A 130 -1.68 4.14 13.58
N ARG A 131 -1.07 2.98 13.79
CA ARG A 131 0.31 2.87 14.31
C ARG A 131 1.36 3.32 13.30
N ILE A 132 1.18 3.00 12.01
CA ILE A 132 2.09 3.42 10.94
C ILE A 132 2.06 4.95 10.82
N SER A 133 0.88 5.56 10.86
CA SER A 133 0.71 7.01 10.75
C SER A 133 0.76 7.76 12.10
N ALA A 134 1.29 7.14 13.18
CA ALA A 134 1.27 7.76 14.51
C ALA A 134 1.95 9.14 14.55
N SER A 135 3.09 9.28 13.86
CA SER A 135 3.87 10.51 13.77
C SER A 135 3.37 11.53 12.74
N ALA A 136 2.42 11.14 11.87
CA ALA A 136 1.87 12.05 10.88
C ALA A 136 1.02 13.14 11.54
N SER A 137 1.00 14.34 10.95
CA SER A 137 0.16 15.45 11.38
C SER A 137 -1.33 15.14 11.22
N ALA A 138 -2.19 15.96 11.81
CA ALA A 138 -3.64 15.79 11.69
C ALA A 138 -4.11 15.87 10.23
N SER A 139 -3.55 16.79 9.43
CA SER A 139 -3.88 16.94 8.01
C SER A 139 -3.43 15.74 7.17
N GLU A 140 -2.22 15.22 7.40
CA GLU A 140 -1.73 14.03 6.71
C GLU A 140 -2.58 12.79 7.05
N LYS A 141 -2.98 12.64 8.32
CA LYS A 141 -3.90 11.57 8.72
C LYS A 141 -5.26 11.71 8.03
N ALA A 142 -5.82 12.93 7.96
CA ALA A 142 -7.07 13.16 7.26
C ALA A 142 -6.97 12.74 5.78
N ASP A 143 -5.87 13.07 5.12
CA ASP A 143 -5.62 12.64 3.74
C ASP A 143 -5.50 11.12 3.61
N LEU A 144 -4.63 10.49 4.40
CA LEU A 144 -4.38 9.05 4.34
C LEU A 144 -5.62 8.18 4.63
N PHE A 145 -6.49 8.63 5.53
CA PHE A 145 -7.68 7.86 5.93
C PHE A 145 -8.94 8.17 5.12
N ALA A 146 -9.02 9.34 4.45
CA ALA A 146 -10.21 9.74 3.72
C ALA A 146 -9.93 10.67 2.52
N GLY A 147 -9.17 11.75 2.68
CA GLY A 147 -9.04 12.81 1.70
C GLY A 147 -8.48 12.36 0.36
N ALA A 148 -7.44 11.52 0.35
CA ALA A 148 -6.88 10.99 -0.89
C ALA A 148 -7.90 10.13 -1.66
N ALA A 149 -8.69 9.31 -0.94
CA ALA A 149 -9.76 8.52 -1.54
C ALA A 149 -10.87 9.42 -2.11
N ALA A 150 -11.29 10.44 -1.35
CA ALA A 150 -12.31 11.38 -1.83
C ALA A 150 -11.89 12.04 -3.14
N ARG A 151 -10.64 12.50 -3.25
CA ARG A 151 -10.11 13.07 -4.49
C ARG A 151 -10.03 12.06 -5.64
N ALA A 152 -9.46 10.89 -5.38
CA ALA A 152 -9.25 9.86 -6.41
C ALA A 152 -10.56 9.35 -6.99
N TYR A 153 -11.58 9.19 -6.16
CA TYR A 153 -12.90 8.67 -6.55
C TYR A 153 -13.94 9.78 -6.82
N ARG A 154 -13.55 11.06 -6.72
CA ARG A 154 -14.43 12.22 -6.92
C ARG A 154 -15.69 12.15 -6.04
N LEU A 155 -15.50 11.83 -4.76
CA LEU A 155 -16.59 11.74 -3.79
C LEU A 155 -16.91 13.14 -3.26
N GLU A 156 -18.09 13.66 -3.59
CA GLU A 156 -18.58 14.94 -3.07
C GLU A 156 -19.24 14.71 -1.70
N ASN A 157 -19.07 15.66 -0.77
CA ASN A 157 -19.72 15.69 0.55
C ASN A 157 -19.42 14.50 1.49
N VAL A 158 -18.24 13.93 1.45
CA VAL A 158 -17.85 12.77 2.28
C VAL A 158 -16.90 13.17 3.44
N LEU A 159 -16.49 14.42 3.52
CA LEU A 159 -15.58 14.96 4.55
C LEU A 159 -16.26 16.05 5.35
#